data_9012b05e369517f9348910fcaa009de3
#
_entry.id   9012b05e369517f9348910fcaa009de3
#
_cell.length_a   1.000
_cell.length_b   1.000
_cell.length_c   1.000
_cell.angle_alpha   90.00
_cell.angle_beta   90.00
_cell.angle_gamma   90.00
#
_symmetry.space_group_name_H-M   'P 1'
#
loop_
_entity.id
_entity.type
_entity.pdbx_description
1 polymer ?
#
loop_
_entity_poly.entity_id
_entity_poly.type
_entity_poly.pdbx_seq_one_letter_code
_entity_poly.pdbx_strand_id
1 'polypeptide(L)'
;MKQIIRITVFAALAVLLAGELWPSHLAAWGRGHFYVIGTGPAGPRTATLQALKTMKRMDFILADTDRQVNLFAEYIGGKPVLFDPWKGLWDYKGKSYKKLTQEEMARFKVERFRIRDERVEQIKRLLTGGKDVGLLDSGNPCLFGPSHWYVEQFDPEDVVIIPGMGCDAAAMAALGKSAIPAYNTRFLMQTSPGFLLGRGLEERQILEDLAKYPTTMVLYMALREPENLFAALEDVLPPDMPCAVVYWAGYPDRQRIVRGTVAEMGEKVAEDKENFMGLLFIGRFLEGKPYEAAQRRLQSHEGSGEDGTTSSREKER
;
A
#
# COMPACT_ATOMS: atom_id res chain seq x y z
N MET A 1 23.20 44.58 -29.53
CA MET A 1 24.05 43.78 -28.61
C MET A 1 23.43 43.52 -27.25
N LYS A 2 22.80 44.46 -26.55
CA LYS A 2 22.21 44.24 -25.19
C LYS A 2 20.96 43.36 -25.18
N GLN A 3 20.20 43.19 -26.25
CA GLN A 3 19.02 42.31 -26.29
C GLN A 3 19.35 40.84 -26.55
N ILE A 4 20.41 40.56 -27.30
CA ILE A 4 20.84 39.18 -27.58
C ILE A 4 21.40 38.52 -26.33
N ILE A 5 22.13 39.27 -25.49
CA ILE A 5 22.71 38.77 -24.25
C ILE A 5 21.61 38.42 -23.23
N ARG A 6 20.49 39.16 -23.18
CA ARG A 6 19.37 38.84 -22.29
C ARG A 6 18.64 37.55 -22.67
N ILE A 7 18.47 37.26 -23.94
CA ILE A 7 17.78 36.03 -24.38
C ILE A 7 18.65 34.79 -24.11
N THR A 8 19.96 34.91 -24.28
CA THR A 8 20.90 33.81 -24.03
C THR A 8 21.01 33.46 -22.54
N VAL A 9 20.95 34.46 -21.64
CA VAL A 9 20.99 34.25 -20.19
C VAL A 9 19.67 33.63 -19.70
N PHE A 10 18.51 34.03 -20.22
CA PHE A 10 17.21 33.45 -19.87
C PHE A 10 17.07 32.01 -20.37
N ALA A 11 17.58 31.69 -21.57
CA ALA A 11 17.60 30.33 -22.07
C ALA A 11 18.53 29.39 -21.26
N ALA A 12 19.69 29.90 -20.84
CA ALA A 12 20.61 29.14 -19.97
C ALA A 12 20.05 28.94 -18.56
N LEU A 13 19.33 29.93 -18.00
CA LEU A 13 18.67 29.81 -16.69
C LEU A 13 17.46 28.87 -16.74
N ALA A 14 16.69 28.87 -17.84
CA ALA A 14 15.58 27.94 -18.03
C ALA A 14 16.02 26.48 -18.18
N VAL A 15 17.18 26.23 -18.79
CA VAL A 15 17.77 24.89 -18.90
C VAL A 15 18.32 24.43 -17.54
N LEU A 16 18.88 25.34 -16.72
CA LEU A 16 19.33 25.03 -15.37
C LEU A 16 18.15 24.76 -14.40
N LEU A 17 17.06 25.51 -14.51
CA LEU A 17 15.88 25.33 -13.67
C LEU A 17 15.01 24.11 -14.08
N ALA A 18 15.07 23.69 -15.34
CA ALA A 18 14.42 22.44 -15.78
C ALA A 18 15.17 21.17 -15.33
N GLY A 19 16.45 21.29 -14.98
CA GLY A 19 17.27 20.20 -14.45
C GLY A 19 17.06 19.88 -12.97
N GLU A 20 16.47 20.81 -12.19
CA GLU A 20 16.34 20.63 -10.74
C GLU A 20 15.01 20.00 -10.28
N LEU A 21 14.07 19.74 -11.20
CA LEU A 21 12.78 19.12 -10.85
C LEU A 21 12.71 17.60 -11.03
N TRP A 22 13.84 16.98 -11.38
CA TRP A 22 13.97 15.53 -11.40
C TRP A 22 15.11 15.16 -10.46
N PRO A 23 14.95 14.23 -9.52
CA PRO A 23 16.11 13.73 -8.77
C PRO A 23 17.08 13.13 -9.78
N SER A 24 18.07 13.93 -10.16
CA SER A 24 19.22 13.49 -10.92
C SER A 24 20.07 12.65 -9.97
N HIS A 25 19.66 11.39 -9.72
CA HIS A 25 20.66 10.37 -9.46
C HIS A 25 21.46 10.32 -10.76
N LEU A 26 22.62 10.95 -10.73
CA LEU A 26 23.59 10.95 -11.79
C LEU A 26 23.72 9.51 -12.27
N ALA A 27 23.22 9.25 -13.45
CA ALA A 27 23.43 8.00 -14.14
C ALA A 27 24.95 7.78 -14.16
N ALA A 28 25.43 6.80 -13.44
CA ALA A 28 26.73 6.22 -13.75
C ALA A 28 26.61 5.79 -15.21
N TRP A 29 27.24 6.53 -16.10
CA TRP A 29 27.14 6.36 -17.55
C TRP A 29 27.44 4.89 -17.89
N GLY A 30 26.40 4.11 -18.23
CA GLY A 30 26.52 2.75 -18.73
C GLY A 30 25.83 1.66 -17.92
N ARG A 31 25.33 1.91 -16.70
CA ARG A 31 24.65 0.88 -15.89
C ARG A 31 23.13 1.09 -15.91
N GLY A 32 22.37 0.02 -16.10
CA GLY A 32 20.90 0.05 -15.98
C GLY A 32 20.43 -0.02 -14.53
N HIS A 33 19.12 0.16 -14.31
CA HIS A 33 18.50 0.13 -12.99
C HIS A 33 17.41 -0.92 -12.89
N PHE A 34 17.22 -1.41 -11.67
CA PHE A 34 16.10 -2.26 -11.30
C PHE A 34 14.93 -1.40 -10.80
N TYR A 35 13.86 -1.34 -11.59
CA TYR A 35 12.66 -0.57 -11.27
C TYR A 35 11.61 -1.48 -10.63
N VAL A 36 11.13 -1.11 -9.44
CA VAL A 36 9.91 -1.68 -8.87
C VAL A 36 8.77 -0.73 -9.16
N ILE A 37 7.82 -1.15 -9.98
CA ILE A 37 6.78 -0.30 -10.52
C ILE A 37 5.45 -0.64 -9.88
N GLY A 38 4.97 0.23 -8.99
CA GLY A 38 3.65 0.12 -8.38
C GLY A 38 2.55 0.33 -9.41
N THR A 39 1.75 -0.71 -9.64
CA THR A 39 0.77 -0.73 -10.73
C THR A 39 -0.64 -0.31 -10.29
N GLY A 40 -0.83 -0.01 -9.02
CA GLY A 40 -2.16 0.16 -8.45
C GLY A 40 -2.91 -1.17 -8.30
N PRO A 41 -4.07 -1.18 -7.62
CA PRO A 41 -4.78 -2.43 -7.31
C PRO A 41 -5.59 -2.98 -8.49
N ALA A 42 -5.99 -2.16 -9.48
CA ALA A 42 -6.99 -2.52 -10.47
C ALA A 42 -6.57 -2.20 -11.93
N GLY A 43 -5.29 -2.36 -12.23
CA GLY A 43 -4.76 -2.17 -13.59
C GLY A 43 -4.52 -0.68 -13.95
N PRO A 44 -4.42 -0.34 -15.25
CA PRO A 44 -4.00 0.99 -15.71
C PRO A 44 -4.83 2.15 -15.18
N ARG A 45 -6.10 1.94 -14.86
CA ARG A 45 -7.01 2.97 -14.32
C ARG A 45 -6.60 3.45 -12.92
N THR A 46 -5.86 2.64 -12.18
CA THR A 46 -5.37 2.95 -10.83
C THR A 46 -3.86 3.09 -10.76
N ALA A 47 -3.18 2.92 -11.89
CA ALA A 47 -1.76 3.17 -12.00
C ALA A 47 -1.46 4.67 -12.09
N THR A 48 -0.30 5.09 -11.57
CA THR A 48 0.16 6.46 -11.76
C THR A 48 0.65 6.69 -13.20
N LEU A 49 0.55 7.93 -13.67
CA LEU A 49 1.13 8.30 -14.99
C LEU A 49 2.63 7.99 -15.02
N GLN A 50 3.33 8.15 -13.88
CA GLN A 50 4.74 7.81 -13.76
C GLN A 50 4.97 6.32 -13.98
N ALA A 51 4.18 5.46 -13.35
CA ALA A 51 4.27 4.01 -13.52
C ALA A 51 4.08 3.59 -15.00
N LEU A 52 3.01 4.10 -15.65
CA LEU A 52 2.72 3.81 -17.05
C LEU A 52 3.84 4.28 -18.00
N LYS A 53 4.37 5.49 -17.78
CA LYS A 53 5.50 6.01 -18.55
C LYS A 53 6.78 5.22 -18.30
N THR A 54 7.02 4.77 -17.09
CA THR A 54 8.19 3.97 -16.73
C THR A 54 8.13 2.61 -17.41
N MET A 55 7.00 1.91 -17.41
CA MET A 55 6.82 0.63 -18.12
C MET A 55 7.24 0.74 -19.59
N LYS A 56 6.88 1.85 -20.26
CA LYS A 56 7.23 2.09 -21.67
C LYS A 56 8.74 2.24 -21.93
N ARG A 57 9.54 2.55 -20.92
CA ARG A 57 11.00 2.77 -21.06
C ARG A 57 11.83 1.53 -20.72
N MET A 58 11.29 0.56 -20.02
CA MET A 58 12.04 -0.64 -19.61
C MET A 58 12.53 -1.43 -20.82
N ASP A 59 13.68 -2.06 -20.70
CA ASP A 59 14.18 -3.04 -21.70
C ASP A 59 13.52 -4.41 -21.47
N PHE A 60 13.33 -4.78 -20.19
CA PHE A 60 12.76 -6.07 -19.78
C PHE A 60 11.70 -5.86 -18.69
N ILE A 61 10.74 -6.79 -18.64
CA ILE A 61 9.66 -6.79 -17.66
C ILE A 61 9.70 -8.07 -16.85
N LEU A 62 9.43 -7.95 -15.55
CA LEU A 62 9.09 -9.04 -14.64
C LEU A 62 7.63 -8.84 -14.22
N ALA A 63 6.77 -9.80 -14.51
CA ALA A 63 5.35 -9.68 -14.23
C ALA A 63 4.72 -11.06 -14.06
N ASP A 64 3.60 -11.10 -13.32
CA ASP A 64 2.65 -12.20 -13.37
C ASP A 64 2.11 -12.33 -14.80
N THR A 65 2.50 -13.43 -15.46
CA THR A 65 2.25 -13.64 -16.89
C THR A 65 0.78 -13.77 -17.24
N ASP A 66 -0.04 -14.30 -16.33
CA ASP A 66 -1.45 -14.56 -16.61
C ASP A 66 -2.33 -13.32 -16.44
N ARG A 67 -1.94 -12.41 -15.55
CA ARG A 67 -2.77 -11.27 -15.17
C ARG A 67 -2.18 -9.92 -15.55
N GLN A 68 -0.98 -9.62 -15.07
CA GLN A 68 -0.40 -8.28 -15.23
C GLN A 68 0.00 -7.98 -16.67
N VAL A 69 0.56 -8.96 -17.39
CA VAL A 69 0.95 -8.79 -18.79
C VAL A 69 -0.25 -8.40 -19.64
N ASN A 70 -1.40 -9.07 -19.46
CA ASN A 70 -2.62 -8.75 -20.20
C ASN A 70 -3.19 -7.38 -19.82
N LEU A 71 -3.21 -7.05 -18.52
CA LEU A 71 -3.71 -5.76 -18.05
C LEU A 71 -2.90 -4.56 -18.55
N PHE A 72 -1.58 -4.73 -18.67
CA PHE A 72 -0.66 -3.66 -19.05
C PHE A 72 -0.06 -3.81 -20.45
N ALA A 73 -0.64 -4.66 -21.30
CA ALA A 73 -0.13 -4.95 -22.65
C ALA A 73 0.19 -3.71 -23.48
N GLU A 74 -0.68 -2.69 -23.44
CA GLU A 74 -0.48 -1.39 -24.13
C GLU A 74 0.77 -0.64 -23.65
N TYR A 75 1.11 -0.79 -22.36
CA TYR A 75 2.23 -0.06 -21.72
C TYR A 75 3.53 -0.88 -21.74
N ILE A 76 3.43 -2.19 -21.72
CA ILE A 76 4.57 -3.11 -21.90
C ILE A 76 5.05 -3.09 -23.35
N GLY A 77 4.13 -2.99 -24.33
CA GLY A 77 4.47 -2.76 -25.72
C GLY A 77 5.28 -3.88 -26.36
N GLY A 78 5.00 -5.15 -26.05
CA GLY A 78 5.71 -6.30 -26.61
C GLY A 78 7.13 -6.52 -26.09
N LYS A 79 7.54 -5.85 -25.01
CA LYS A 79 8.84 -6.07 -24.37
C LYS A 79 8.98 -7.48 -23.84
N PRO A 80 10.19 -8.06 -23.82
CA PRO A 80 10.42 -9.37 -23.25
C PRO A 80 10.03 -9.43 -21.78
N VAL A 81 9.14 -10.36 -21.43
CA VAL A 81 8.86 -10.74 -20.03
C VAL A 81 9.80 -11.87 -19.68
N LEU A 82 10.74 -11.62 -18.75
CA LEU A 82 11.81 -12.57 -18.44
C LEU A 82 11.27 -13.76 -17.64
N PHE A 83 10.50 -13.48 -16.62
CA PHE A 83 9.86 -14.47 -15.76
C PHE A 83 8.76 -13.85 -14.88
N ASP A 84 7.91 -14.71 -14.34
CA ASP A 84 7.01 -14.38 -13.25
C ASP A 84 7.81 -14.32 -11.94
N PRO A 85 7.90 -13.13 -11.28
CA PRO A 85 8.71 -12.96 -10.08
C PRO A 85 8.21 -13.78 -8.89
N TRP A 86 6.96 -14.21 -8.90
CA TRP A 86 6.32 -14.87 -7.75
C TRP A 86 6.29 -16.38 -7.84
N LYS A 87 6.44 -16.95 -9.06
CA LYS A 87 6.38 -18.39 -9.31
C LYS A 87 7.50 -19.12 -8.55
N GLY A 88 7.12 -20.13 -7.77
CA GLY A 88 8.05 -20.91 -6.95
C GLY A 88 8.49 -20.24 -5.65
N LEU A 89 8.00 -19.02 -5.34
CA LEU A 89 8.28 -18.34 -4.08
C LEU A 89 7.20 -18.54 -3.02
N TRP A 90 5.99 -18.87 -3.45
CA TRP A 90 4.82 -19.10 -2.60
C TRP A 90 4.22 -20.50 -2.75
N ASP A 91 4.74 -21.27 -3.69
CA ASP A 91 4.36 -22.66 -3.96
C ASP A 91 5.59 -23.54 -4.11
N TYR A 92 5.43 -24.81 -3.80
CA TYR A 92 6.45 -25.86 -3.99
C TYR A 92 5.87 -27.00 -4.79
N LYS A 93 6.38 -27.21 -6.02
CA LYS A 93 5.89 -28.24 -6.92
C LYS A 93 4.36 -28.21 -7.13
N GLY A 94 3.81 -27.00 -7.26
CA GLY A 94 2.37 -26.75 -7.42
C GLY A 94 1.52 -26.87 -6.16
N LYS A 95 2.12 -27.14 -4.99
CA LYS A 95 1.44 -27.11 -3.70
C LYS A 95 1.68 -25.77 -3.02
N SER A 96 0.62 -25.12 -2.52
CA SER A 96 0.76 -23.98 -1.63
C SER A 96 1.62 -24.32 -0.42
N TYR A 97 2.51 -23.42 -0.01
CA TYR A 97 3.39 -23.61 1.15
C TYR A 97 2.63 -23.97 2.45
N LYS A 98 1.37 -23.54 2.58
CA LYS A 98 0.50 -23.88 3.72
C LYS A 98 0.12 -25.37 3.80
N LYS A 99 0.25 -26.12 2.70
CA LYS A 99 -0.12 -27.53 2.59
C LYS A 99 1.10 -28.47 2.53
N LEU A 100 2.30 -27.93 2.80
CA LEU A 100 3.52 -28.71 2.78
C LEU A 100 3.71 -29.47 4.08
N THR A 101 4.24 -30.68 3.97
CA THR A 101 4.74 -31.43 5.13
C THR A 101 5.97 -30.72 5.71
N GLN A 102 6.39 -31.11 6.92
CA GLN A 102 7.58 -30.50 7.54
C GLN A 102 8.84 -30.71 6.68
N GLU A 103 8.99 -31.90 6.07
CA GLU A 103 10.10 -32.20 5.16
C GLU A 103 10.02 -31.39 3.86
N GLU A 104 8.85 -31.32 3.24
CA GLU A 104 8.62 -30.49 2.06
C GLU A 104 8.87 -29.01 2.35
N MET A 105 8.48 -28.52 3.52
CA MET A 105 8.72 -27.15 3.97
C MET A 105 10.23 -26.85 4.13
N ALA A 106 10.99 -27.80 4.68
CA ALA A 106 12.44 -27.62 4.79
C ALA A 106 13.11 -27.49 3.42
N ARG A 107 12.72 -28.35 2.47
CA ARG A 107 13.21 -28.29 1.09
C ARG A 107 12.76 -27.02 0.36
N PHE A 108 11.49 -26.64 0.54
CA PHE A 108 10.93 -25.41 -0.03
C PHE A 108 11.69 -24.17 0.42
N LYS A 109 12.01 -24.07 1.72
CA LYS A 109 12.79 -22.92 2.25
C LYS A 109 14.12 -22.75 1.54
N VAL A 110 14.84 -23.83 1.26
CA VAL A 110 16.11 -23.77 0.52
C VAL A 110 15.89 -23.40 -0.94
N GLU A 111 14.93 -24.07 -1.59
CA GLU A 111 14.65 -23.90 -3.01
C GLU A 111 14.19 -22.48 -3.36
N ARG A 112 13.31 -21.89 -2.56
CA ARG A 112 12.82 -20.53 -2.80
C ARG A 112 13.92 -19.48 -2.74
N PHE A 113 14.90 -19.62 -1.84
CA PHE A 113 16.06 -18.73 -1.78
C PHE A 113 16.96 -18.92 -3.01
N ARG A 114 17.21 -20.18 -3.41
CA ARG A 114 17.96 -20.47 -4.63
C ARG A 114 17.33 -19.84 -5.86
N ILE A 115 16.01 -20.02 -6.05
CA ILE A 115 15.27 -19.41 -7.16
C ILE A 115 15.39 -17.88 -7.15
N ARG A 116 15.23 -17.25 -5.99
CA ARG A 116 15.39 -15.81 -5.85
C ARG A 116 16.80 -15.36 -6.27
N ASP A 117 17.81 -16.01 -5.71
CA ASP A 117 19.21 -15.60 -5.91
C ASP A 117 19.62 -15.76 -7.38
N GLU A 118 19.20 -16.82 -8.05
CA GLU A 118 19.42 -17.00 -9.49
C GLU A 118 18.78 -15.90 -10.34
N ARG A 119 17.55 -15.51 -9.99
CA ARG A 119 16.83 -14.40 -10.64
C ARG A 119 17.51 -13.04 -10.39
N VAL A 120 17.94 -12.80 -9.15
CA VAL A 120 18.72 -11.61 -8.78
C VAL A 120 19.97 -11.51 -9.62
N GLU A 121 20.75 -12.60 -9.74
CA GLU A 121 21.94 -12.63 -10.57
C GLU A 121 21.65 -12.42 -12.07
N GLN A 122 20.51 -12.92 -12.54
CA GLN A 122 20.07 -12.63 -13.93
C GLN A 122 19.80 -11.13 -14.11
N ILE A 123 19.08 -10.50 -13.17
CA ILE A 123 18.80 -9.06 -13.21
C ILE A 123 20.13 -8.28 -13.15
N LYS A 124 21.00 -8.55 -12.20
CA LYS A 124 22.30 -7.87 -12.05
C LYS A 124 23.15 -7.89 -13.32
N ARG A 125 23.17 -9.03 -14.04
CA ARG A 125 23.87 -9.11 -15.34
C ARG A 125 23.29 -8.17 -16.37
N LEU A 126 21.96 -8.01 -16.41
CA LEU A 126 21.30 -7.07 -17.32
C LEU A 126 21.61 -5.62 -16.96
N LEU A 127 21.58 -5.26 -15.65
CA LEU A 127 21.93 -3.91 -15.19
C LEU A 127 23.38 -3.58 -15.55
N THR A 128 24.31 -4.51 -15.36
CA THR A 128 25.72 -4.34 -15.75
C THR A 128 25.86 -4.12 -17.27
N GLY A 129 24.96 -4.70 -18.07
CA GLY A 129 24.87 -4.49 -19.52
C GLY A 129 24.14 -3.20 -19.94
N GLY A 130 23.85 -2.30 -19.01
CA GLY A 130 23.15 -1.02 -19.28
C GLY A 130 21.65 -1.16 -19.56
N LYS A 131 21.02 -2.26 -19.10
CA LYS A 131 19.61 -2.57 -19.35
C LYS A 131 18.75 -2.26 -18.15
N ASP A 132 17.65 -1.54 -18.38
CA ASP A 132 16.63 -1.26 -17.36
C ASP A 132 15.64 -2.45 -17.25
N VAL A 133 15.43 -2.93 -16.02
CA VAL A 133 14.54 -4.05 -15.73
C VAL A 133 13.41 -3.58 -14.82
N GLY A 134 12.15 -3.74 -15.25
CA GLY A 134 10.97 -3.33 -14.50
C GLY A 134 10.19 -4.50 -13.91
N LEU A 135 10.07 -4.56 -12.57
CA LEU A 135 9.18 -5.48 -11.87
C LEU A 135 7.84 -4.79 -11.63
N LEU A 136 6.76 -5.37 -12.16
CA LEU A 136 5.41 -4.89 -11.91
C LEU A 136 4.90 -5.42 -10.58
N ASP A 137 4.68 -4.52 -9.60
CA ASP A 137 4.13 -4.87 -8.30
C ASP A 137 2.73 -4.29 -8.12
N SER A 138 1.77 -5.11 -7.69
CA SER A 138 0.38 -4.70 -7.55
C SER A 138 0.21 -3.78 -6.33
N GLY A 139 -0.53 -2.68 -6.51
CA GLY A 139 -0.80 -1.73 -5.43
C GLY A 139 0.35 -0.77 -5.19
N ASN A 140 0.64 -0.53 -3.92
CA ASN A 140 1.77 0.25 -3.42
C ASN A 140 2.91 -0.71 -3.04
N PRO A 141 4.06 -0.68 -3.72
CA PRO A 141 5.19 -1.56 -3.41
C PRO A 141 5.73 -1.45 -1.98
N CYS A 142 5.55 -0.28 -1.36
CA CYS A 142 6.08 0.00 -0.02
C CYS A 142 5.11 -0.38 1.11
N LEU A 143 3.98 -1.03 0.81
CA LEU A 143 3.02 -1.49 1.82
C LEU A 143 2.62 -2.93 1.55
N PHE A 144 3.18 -3.87 2.29
CA PHE A 144 3.05 -5.32 2.06
C PHE A 144 3.50 -5.77 0.66
N GLY A 145 4.35 -4.98 -0.01
CA GLY A 145 4.88 -5.29 -1.34
C GLY A 145 5.88 -6.45 -1.29
N PRO A 146 5.59 -7.57 -1.94
CA PRO A 146 6.50 -8.73 -1.94
C PRO A 146 7.78 -8.47 -2.72
N SER A 147 7.83 -7.43 -3.54
CA SER A 147 9.00 -7.01 -4.31
C SER A 147 10.22 -6.67 -3.46
N HIS A 148 10.02 -6.26 -2.19
CA HIS A 148 11.12 -5.98 -1.28
C HIS A 148 12.04 -7.17 -1.05
N TRP A 149 11.55 -8.40 -1.24
CA TRP A 149 12.37 -9.58 -1.16
C TRP A 149 13.45 -9.66 -2.28
N TYR A 150 13.19 -8.99 -3.42
CA TYR A 150 14.19 -8.76 -4.46
C TYR A 150 15.03 -7.51 -4.15
N VAL A 151 14.37 -6.39 -3.83
CA VAL A 151 15.01 -5.09 -3.57
C VAL A 151 16.17 -5.19 -2.59
N GLU A 152 15.99 -5.94 -1.50
CA GLU A 152 17.00 -6.14 -0.46
C GLU A 152 18.28 -6.85 -0.93
N GLN A 153 18.32 -7.36 -2.17
CA GLN A 153 19.48 -8.04 -2.77
C GLN A 153 20.30 -7.14 -3.69
N PHE A 154 19.91 -5.87 -3.84
CA PHE A 154 20.59 -4.89 -4.68
C PHE A 154 21.17 -3.74 -3.85
N ASP A 155 22.17 -3.08 -4.39
CA ASP A 155 22.64 -1.82 -3.82
C ASP A 155 21.52 -0.76 -3.98
N PRO A 156 21.30 0.12 -2.98
CA PRO A 156 20.22 1.11 -3.04
C PRO A 156 20.29 2.02 -4.26
N GLU A 157 21.49 2.28 -4.78
CA GLU A 157 21.69 3.09 -5.98
C GLU A 157 21.24 2.43 -7.30
N ASP A 158 21.16 1.09 -7.31
CA ASP A 158 20.70 0.31 -8.46
C ASP A 158 19.17 0.20 -8.51
N VAL A 159 18.45 0.61 -7.46
CA VAL A 159 16.99 0.40 -7.33
C VAL A 159 16.22 1.70 -7.41
N VAL A 160 15.15 1.69 -8.21
CA VAL A 160 14.20 2.80 -8.32
C VAL A 160 12.80 2.28 -8.03
N ILE A 161 12.17 2.77 -6.96
CA ILE A 161 10.79 2.43 -6.64
C ILE A 161 9.85 3.50 -7.18
N ILE A 162 8.95 3.09 -8.07
CA ILE A 162 7.90 3.95 -8.63
C ILE A 162 6.62 3.74 -7.82
N PRO A 163 6.05 4.80 -7.23
CA PRO A 163 4.88 4.67 -6.38
C PRO A 163 3.63 4.22 -7.16
N GLY A 164 2.84 3.35 -6.54
CA GLY A 164 1.51 2.95 -6.99
C GLY A 164 0.43 3.32 -5.99
N MET A 165 -0.81 3.45 -6.44
CA MET A 165 -1.96 3.60 -5.54
C MET A 165 -2.12 2.32 -4.70
N GLY A 166 -2.23 2.46 -3.37
CA GLY A 166 -2.57 1.35 -2.49
C GLY A 166 -4.03 0.89 -2.65
N CYS A 167 -4.31 -0.37 -2.36
CA CYS A 167 -5.69 -0.87 -2.36
C CYS A 167 -6.54 -0.22 -1.26
N ASP A 168 -5.92 0.23 -0.18
CA ASP A 168 -6.54 1.04 0.87
C ASP A 168 -7.09 2.37 0.35
N ALA A 169 -6.31 3.09 -0.47
CA ALA A 169 -6.75 4.34 -1.08
C ALA A 169 -7.94 4.13 -2.04
N ALA A 170 -7.88 3.08 -2.87
CA ALA A 170 -8.99 2.72 -3.75
C ALA A 170 -10.24 2.32 -2.95
N ALA A 171 -10.08 1.57 -1.86
CA ALA A 171 -11.17 1.14 -1.00
C ALA A 171 -11.78 2.30 -0.21
N MET A 172 -10.98 3.25 0.29
CA MET A 172 -11.48 4.47 0.93
C MET A 172 -12.30 5.31 -0.04
N ALA A 173 -11.86 5.44 -1.29
CA ALA A 173 -12.63 6.11 -2.33
C ALA A 173 -13.97 5.40 -2.57
N ALA A 174 -13.99 4.07 -2.62
CA ALA A 174 -15.21 3.28 -2.75
C ALA A 174 -16.16 3.45 -1.55
N LEU A 175 -15.63 3.56 -0.33
CA LEU A 175 -16.40 3.82 0.89
C LEU A 175 -16.96 5.25 0.93
N GLY A 176 -16.38 6.20 0.19
CA GLY A 176 -16.68 7.62 0.26
C GLY A 176 -16.37 8.23 1.62
N LYS A 177 -15.31 7.75 2.27
CA LYS A 177 -14.92 8.13 3.64
C LYS A 177 -13.46 8.56 3.71
N SER A 178 -13.17 9.51 4.58
CA SER A 178 -11.79 9.78 5.02
C SER A 178 -11.40 8.79 6.11
N ALA A 179 -10.20 8.24 6.03
CA ALA A 179 -9.68 7.36 7.07
C ALA A 179 -9.50 8.05 8.41
N ILE A 180 -9.18 9.35 8.39
CA ILE A 180 -9.03 10.19 9.57
C ILE A 180 -9.96 11.40 9.41
N PRO A 181 -11.26 11.26 9.74
CA PRO A 181 -12.21 12.37 9.69
C PRO A 181 -12.04 13.24 10.93
N ALA A 182 -10.98 13.98 11.03
CA ALA A 182 -10.60 15.05 11.96
C ALA A 182 -11.04 14.96 13.45
N TYR A 183 -12.11 14.28 13.81
CA TYR A 183 -12.66 14.32 15.17
C TYR A 183 -12.83 12.96 15.87
N ASN A 184 -13.33 11.97 15.15
CA ASN A 184 -13.65 10.65 15.72
C ASN A 184 -12.50 9.66 15.57
N THR A 185 -11.39 10.08 15.00
CA THR A 185 -10.25 9.20 14.72
C THR A 185 -8.95 9.98 14.92
N ARG A 186 -8.06 9.42 15.68
CA ARG A 186 -6.73 9.98 15.94
C ARG A 186 -5.64 9.22 15.22
N PHE A 187 -5.86 7.93 14.97
CA PHE A 187 -4.87 7.03 14.42
C PHE A 187 -5.43 6.26 13.22
N LEU A 188 -4.57 6.05 12.24
CA LEU A 188 -4.78 5.09 11.17
C LEU A 188 -3.77 3.97 11.34
N MET A 189 -4.26 2.78 11.64
CA MET A 189 -3.46 1.57 11.75
C MET A 189 -3.67 0.70 10.51
N GLN A 190 -2.58 0.30 9.90
CA GLN A 190 -2.57 -0.62 8.76
C GLN A 190 -1.73 -1.84 9.12
N THR A 191 -2.34 -3.02 9.10
CA THR A 191 -1.66 -4.27 9.46
C THR A 191 -2.37 -5.49 8.84
N SER A 192 -1.97 -6.69 9.24
CA SER A 192 -2.69 -7.93 8.93
C SER A 192 -3.03 -8.69 10.20
N PRO A 193 -4.06 -9.55 10.19
CA PRO A 193 -4.43 -10.34 11.38
C PRO A 193 -3.28 -11.14 11.98
N GLY A 194 -2.37 -11.64 11.14
CA GLY A 194 -1.23 -12.42 11.62
C GLY A 194 -0.25 -11.67 12.51
N PHE A 195 -0.18 -10.32 12.38
CA PHE A 195 0.62 -9.46 13.25
C PHE A 195 -0.17 -8.92 14.44
N LEU A 196 -1.50 -8.87 14.34
CA LEU A 196 -2.36 -8.32 15.37
C LEU A 196 -2.88 -9.37 16.36
N LEU A 197 -3.09 -10.60 15.86
CA LEU A 197 -3.71 -11.70 16.59
C LEU A 197 -2.76 -12.89 16.75
N GLY A 198 -1.48 -12.63 16.94
CA GLY A 198 -0.50 -13.67 17.20
C GLY A 198 -0.89 -14.57 18.37
N ARG A 199 -0.15 -15.66 18.59
CA ARG A 199 -0.50 -16.68 19.59
C ARG A 199 -0.06 -16.34 21.02
N GLY A 200 0.45 -15.11 21.25
CA GLY A 200 0.99 -14.68 22.53
C GLY A 200 0.07 -13.73 23.30
N LEU A 201 0.36 -13.56 24.59
CA LEU A 201 -0.31 -12.57 25.45
C LEU A 201 0.00 -11.13 25.00
N GLU A 202 1.15 -10.93 24.39
CA GLU A 202 1.63 -9.62 23.92
C GLU A 202 0.76 -9.06 22.79
N GLU A 203 0.40 -9.91 21.83
CA GLU A 203 -0.43 -9.49 20.68
C GLU A 203 -1.86 -9.15 21.11
N ARG A 204 -2.42 -9.89 22.07
CA ARG A 204 -3.72 -9.56 22.65
C ARG A 204 -3.67 -8.20 23.35
N GLN A 205 -2.62 -7.94 24.13
CA GLN A 205 -2.43 -6.67 24.81
C GLN A 205 -2.31 -5.50 23.83
N ILE A 206 -1.64 -5.70 22.69
CA ILE A 206 -1.56 -4.69 21.63
C ILE A 206 -2.95 -4.32 21.12
N LEU A 207 -3.81 -5.31 20.85
CA LEU A 207 -5.17 -5.05 20.38
C LEU A 207 -6.01 -4.33 21.44
N GLU A 208 -5.92 -4.75 22.69
CA GLU A 208 -6.58 -4.10 23.83
C GLU A 208 -6.13 -2.64 24.01
N ASP A 209 -4.85 -2.38 23.85
CA ASP A 209 -4.29 -1.03 23.95
C ASP A 209 -4.73 -0.13 22.78
N LEU A 210 -4.74 -0.65 21.57
CA LEU A 210 -5.23 0.07 20.40
C LEU A 210 -6.73 0.40 20.49
N ALA A 211 -7.52 -0.49 21.08
CA ALA A 211 -8.96 -0.28 21.27
C ALA A 211 -9.30 0.88 22.22
N LYS A 212 -8.36 1.29 23.07
CA LYS A 212 -8.52 2.45 23.97
C LYS A 212 -8.55 3.80 23.23
N TYR A 213 -8.08 3.83 21.99
CA TYR A 213 -7.95 5.06 21.21
C TYR A 213 -8.88 5.08 20.00
N PRO A 214 -9.42 6.24 19.62
CA PRO A 214 -10.17 6.38 18.38
C PRO A 214 -9.29 6.08 17.17
N THR A 215 -9.37 4.87 16.65
CA THR A 215 -8.50 4.33 15.60
C THR A 215 -9.32 3.85 14.41
N THR A 216 -8.91 4.20 13.19
CA THR A 216 -9.30 3.48 11.99
C THR A 216 -8.34 2.31 11.79
N MET A 217 -8.84 1.09 11.80
CA MET A 217 -8.06 -0.10 11.52
C MET A 217 -8.30 -0.56 10.08
N VAL A 218 -7.23 -0.80 9.34
CA VAL A 218 -7.25 -1.37 7.98
C VAL A 218 -6.50 -2.68 8.01
N LEU A 219 -7.21 -3.78 7.84
CA LEU A 219 -6.66 -5.12 7.93
C LEU A 219 -6.54 -5.76 6.54
N TYR A 220 -5.30 -5.99 6.12
CA TYR A 220 -4.94 -6.69 4.90
C TYR A 220 -5.02 -8.20 5.11
N MET A 221 -5.43 -8.95 4.09
CA MET A 221 -5.53 -10.41 4.15
C MET A 221 -6.45 -10.93 5.27
N ALA A 222 -7.43 -10.11 5.67
CA ALA A 222 -8.32 -10.37 6.80
C ALA A 222 -9.30 -11.53 6.57
N LEU A 223 -9.61 -11.84 5.31
CA LEU A 223 -10.67 -12.77 4.96
C LEU A 223 -10.18 -14.23 4.79
N ARG A 224 -8.95 -14.53 5.17
CA ARG A 224 -8.43 -15.91 5.06
C ARG A 224 -9.00 -16.85 6.13
N GLU A 225 -9.23 -16.32 7.32
CA GLU A 225 -9.77 -17.02 8.50
C GLU A 225 -10.70 -16.04 9.24
N PRO A 226 -11.83 -15.63 8.64
CA PRO A 226 -12.66 -14.55 9.18
C PRO A 226 -13.28 -14.93 10.53
N GLU A 227 -13.68 -16.17 10.74
CA GLU A 227 -14.28 -16.64 12.00
C GLU A 227 -13.33 -16.40 13.18
N ASN A 228 -12.08 -16.82 13.07
CA ASN A 228 -11.06 -16.62 14.11
C ASN A 228 -10.77 -15.14 14.34
N LEU A 229 -10.73 -14.35 13.27
CA LEU A 229 -10.49 -12.92 13.36
C LEU A 229 -11.61 -12.20 14.11
N PHE A 230 -12.87 -12.43 13.72
CA PHE A 230 -14.00 -11.72 14.32
C PHE A 230 -14.25 -12.16 15.76
N ALA A 231 -14.07 -13.43 16.09
CA ALA A 231 -14.10 -13.89 17.47
C ALA A 231 -13.10 -13.15 18.38
N ALA A 232 -11.87 -12.98 17.90
CA ALA A 232 -10.86 -12.23 18.64
C ALA A 232 -11.12 -10.72 18.71
N LEU A 233 -11.74 -10.13 17.69
CA LEU A 233 -12.14 -8.73 17.69
C LEU A 233 -13.31 -8.46 18.65
N GLU A 234 -14.27 -9.36 18.73
CA GLU A 234 -15.42 -9.29 19.65
C GLU A 234 -15.01 -9.34 21.13
N ASP A 235 -13.92 -10.03 21.44
CA ASP A 235 -13.37 -10.06 22.80
C ASP A 235 -12.87 -8.67 23.28
N VAL A 236 -12.56 -7.76 22.37
CA VAL A 236 -11.84 -6.51 22.69
C VAL A 236 -12.60 -5.26 22.22
N LEU A 237 -13.25 -5.32 21.07
CA LEU A 237 -13.99 -4.18 20.50
C LEU A 237 -15.47 -4.22 20.89
N PRO A 238 -16.14 -3.07 21.02
CA PRO A 238 -17.59 -3.04 21.18
C PRO A 238 -18.30 -3.82 20.06
N PRO A 239 -19.33 -4.62 20.38
CA PRO A 239 -20.05 -5.41 19.37
C PRO A 239 -20.70 -4.56 18.28
N ASP A 240 -21.07 -3.32 18.59
CA ASP A 240 -21.62 -2.31 17.68
C ASP A 240 -20.55 -1.54 16.90
N MET A 241 -19.26 -1.85 17.07
CA MET A 241 -18.19 -1.19 16.32
C MET A 241 -18.37 -1.40 14.82
N PRO A 242 -18.51 -0.32 14.03
CA PRO A 242 -18.78 -0.46 12.62
C PRO A 242 -17.58 -0.98 11.86
N CYS A 243 -17.85 -1.86 10.92
CA CYS A 243 -16.87 -2.38 9.99
C CYS A 243 -17.40 -2.49 8.56
N ALA A 244 -16.51 -2.53 7.60
CA ALA A 244 -16.81 -2.72 6.20
C ALA A 244 -15.72 -3.53 5.51
N VAL A 245 -16.11 -4.45 4.65
CA VAL A 245 -15.22 -5.13 3.73
C VAL A 245 -15.43 -4.56 2.34
N VAL A 246 -14.35 -4.08 1.72
CA VAL A 246 -14.35 -3.64 0.33
C VAL A 246 -13.65 -4.68 -0.52
N TYR A 247 -14.42 -5.37 -1.34
CA TYR A 247 -13.91 -6.36 -2.28
C TYR A 247 -13.58 -5.71 -3.60
N TRP A 248 -12.49 -6.14 -4.23
CA TRP A 248 -12.09 -5.76 -5.58
C TRP A 248 -12.05 -4.24 -5.79
N ALA A 249 -11.54 -3.51 -4.80
CA ALA A 249 -11.46 -2.05 -4.85
C ALA A 249 -10.81 -1.54 -6.15
N GLY A 250 -11.50 -0.63 -6.84
CA GLY A 250 -11.07 -0.05 -8.11
C GLY A 250 -11.43 -0.87 -9.37
N TYR A 251 -12.02 -2.07 -9.23
CA TYR A 251 -12.51 -2.88 -10.36
C TYR A 251 -14.00 -2.58 -10.62
N PRO A 252 -14.37 -1.87 -11.69
CA PRO A 252 -15.75 -1.38 -11.89
C PRO A 252 -16.81 -2.49 -11.85
N ASP A 253 -16.50 -3.64 -12.42
CA ASP A 253 -17.46 -4.75 -12.60
C ASP A 253 -17.45 -5.75 -11.45
N ARG A 254 -16.55 -5.60 -10.47
CA ARG A 254 -16.34 -6.56 -9.37
C ARG A 254 -16.34 -5.93 -8.00
N GLN A 255 -16.21 -4.61 -7.93
CA GLN A 255 -16.19 -3.88 -6.66
C GLN A 255 -17.51 -4.03 -5.94
N ARG A 256 -17.46 -4.45 -4.68
CA ARG A 256 -18.63 -4.50 -3.80
C ARG A 256 -18.22 -4.19 -2.36
N ILE A 257 -19.17 -3.76 -1.57
CA ILE A 257 -18.97 -3.38 -0.18
C ILE A 257 -19.97 -4.15 0.70
N VAL A 258 -19.44 -4.85 1.70
CA VAL A 258 -20.25 -5.44 2.78
C VAL A 258 -20.06 -4.57 4.01
N ARG A 259 -21.16 -4.13 4.62
CA ARG A 259 -21.16 -3.29 5.82
C ARG A 259 -21.84 -4.02 6.98
N GLY A 260 -21.40 -3.75 8.19
CA GLY A 260 -21.95 -4.30 9.41
C GLY A 260 -21.22 -3.81 10.64
N THR A 261 -21.38 -4.53 11.72
CA THR A 261 -20.65 -4.34 12.97
C THR A 261 -19.68 -5.49 13.19
N VAL A 262 -18.80 -5.39 14.19
CA VAL A 262 -17.89 -6.46 14.56
C VAL A 262 -18.66 -7.75 14.83
N ALA A 263 -19.76 -7.68 15.59
CA ALA A 263 -20.61 -8.84 15.92
C ALA A 263 -21.30 -9.50 14.70
N GLU A 264 -21.55 -8.75 13.62
CA GLU A 264 -22.28 -9.27 12.44
C GLU A 264 -21.37 -9.71 11.30
N MET A 265 -20.18 -9.15 11.24
CA MET A 265 -19.35 -9.23 10.02
C MET A 265 -18.78 -10.62 9.82
N GLY A 266 -18.45 -11.34 10.89
CA GLY A 266 -17.97 -12.71 10.79
C GLY A 266 -18.92 -13.61 10.00
N GLU A 267 -20.20 -13.59 10.35
CA GLU A 267 -21.25 -14.34 9.65
C GLU A 267 -21.45 -13.85 8.21
N LYS A 268 -21.50 -12.52 8.02
CA LYS A 268 -21.73 -11.91 6.68
C LYS A 268 -20.64 -12.28 5.65
N VAL A 269 -19.43 -12.56 6.08
CA VAL A 269 -18.31 -12.90 5.17
C VAL A 269 -17.92 -14.38 5.16
N ALA A 270 -18.45 -15.17 6.09
CA ALA A 270 -18.11 -16.60 6.22
C ALA A 270 -18.45 -17.42 4.96
N GLU A 271 -19.58 -17.11 4.32
CA GLU A 271 -20.04 -17.78 3.10
C GLU A 271 -19.37 -17.28 1.81
N ASP A 272 -18.56 -16.22 1.90
CA ASP A 272 -17.94 -15.61 0.73
C ASP A 272 -16.76 -16.44 0.22
N LYS A 273 -16.81 -16.77 -1.06
CA LYS A 273 -15.74 -17.51 -1.72
C LYS A 273 -14.48 -16.67 -1.95
N GLU A 274 -14.61 -15.34 -1.91
CA GLU A 274 -13.51 -14.41 -2.08
C GLU A 274 -12.84 -14.15 -0.73
N ASN A 275 -11.67 -14.73 -0.53
CA ASN A 275 -10.95 -14.65 0.73
C ASN A 275 -9.60 -13.89 0.65
N PHE A 276 -9.29 -13.30 -0.51
CA PHE A 276 -8.03 -12.61 -0.72
C PHE A 276 -8.21 -11.15 -1.19
N MET A 277 -9.11 -10.89 -2.14
CA MET A 277 -9.31 -9.58 -2.75
C MET A 277 -10.27 -8.69 -1.95
N GLY A 278 -10.24 -8.79 -0.64
CA GLY A 278 -11.04 -7.98 0.28
C GLY A 278 -10.18 -7.29 1.33
N LEU A 279 -10.47 -6.03 1.60
CA LEU A 279 -9.83 -5.22 2.61
C LEU A 279 -10.84 -4.86 3.70
N LEU A 280 -10.52 -5.20 4.95
CA LEU A 280 -11.39 -4.94 6.10
C LEU A 280 -11.05 -3.60 6.75
N PHE A 281 -12.07 -2.80 6.97
CA PHE A 281 -12.03 -1.54 7.69
C PHE A 281 -12.86 -1.63 8.96
N ILE A 282 -12.31 -1.16 10.08
CA ILE A 282 -12.98 -1.14 11.38
C ILE A 282 -12.80 0.25 12.00
N GLY A 283 -13.88 0.83 12.51
CA GLY A 283 -13.83 2.08 13.25
C GLY A 283 -15.02 3.00 13.03
N ARG A 284 -15.24 3.90 13.98
CA ARG A 284 -16.34 4.87 13.99
C ARG A 284 -16.30 5.87 12.84
N PHE A 285 -15.19 5.97 12.10
CA PHE A 285 -15.10 6.77 10.87
C PHE A 285 -16.14 6.33 9.81
N LEU A 286 -16.62 5.10 9.87
CA LEU A 286 -17.65 4.57 8.96
C LEU A 286 -19.05 5.16 9.25
N GLU A 287 -19.26 5.74 10.45
CA GLU A 287 -20.50 6.36 10.84
C GLU A 287 -20.68 7.76 10.23
N GLY A 288 -21.89 8.11 9.84
CA GLY A 288 -22.41 9.45 9.57
C GLY A 288 -21.56 10.46 8.79
N LYS A 289 -21.75 11.73 9.12
CA LYS A 289 -20.99 12.89 8.63
C LYS A 289 -20.22 13.56 9.79
N PRO A 290 -19.15 12.93 10.30
CA PRO A 290 -18.46 13.40 11.50
C PRO A 290 -17.75 14.75 11.33
N TYR A 291 -17.41 15.14 10.10
CA TYR A 291 -16.62 16.34 9.83
C TYR A 291 -17.34 17.64 10.22
N GLU A 292 -18.62 17.78 9.89
CA GLU A 292 -19.42 18.97 10.29
C GLU A 292 -19.61 19.04 11.81
N ALA A 293 -19.85 17.90 12.46
CA ALA A 293 -19.98 17.83 13.90
C ALA A 293 -18.68 18.20 14.63
N ALA A 294 -17.54 17.83 14.06
CA ALA A 294 -16.22 18.19 14.55
C ALA A 294 -15.96 19.70 14.46
N GLN A 295 -16.24 20.29 13.31
CA GLN A 295 -16.08 21.74 13.11
C GLN A 295 -16.95 22.56 14.05
N ARG A 296 -18.22 22.17 14.23
CA ARG A 296 -19.14 22.86 15.18
C ARG A 296 -18.64 22.82 16.62
N ARG A 297 -18.01 21.71 17.06
CA ARG A 297 -17.46 21.60 18.41
C ARG A 297 -16.18 22.40 18.59
N LEU A 298 -15.31 22.44 17.58
CA LEU A 298 -14.13 23.32 17.61
C LEU A 298 -14.55 24.80 17.76
N GLN A 299 -15.52 25.23 16.97
CA GLN A 299 -16.05 26.59 17.06
C GLN A 299 -16.71 26.89 18.41
N SER A 300 -17.38 25.94 19.04
CA SER A 300 -17.97 26.11 20.38
C SER A 300 -16.93 26.14 21.50
N HIS A 301 -15.77 25.54 21.33
CA HIS A 301 -14.67 25.62 22.30
C HIS A 301 -13.86 26.90 22.16
N GLU A 302 -13.73 27.46 20.96
CA GLU A 302 -13.12 28.78 20.75
C GLU A 302 -13.97 29.90 21.34
N GLY A 303 -15.30 29.79 21.31
CA GLY A 303 -16.20 30.79 21.92
C GLY A 303 -16.31 30.77 23.44
N SER A 304 -15.85 29.69 24.09
CA SER A 304 -15.88 29.59 25.56
C SER A 304 -14.55 29.97 26.25
N GLY A 305 -13.51 30.30 25.48
CA GLY A 305 -12.18 30.65 25.99
C GLY A 305 -11.93 32.14 26.24
N GLU A 306 -12.82 33.05 25.80
CA GLU A 306 -12.57 34.49 25.89
C GLU A 306 -13.18 35.22 27.13
N ASP A 307 -13.92 34.50 27.99
CA ASP A 307 -14.59 35.15 29.14
C ASP A 307 -13.93 34.88 30.51
N GLY A 308 -12.64 34.63 30.56
CA GLY A 308 -11.99 34.20 31.80
C GLY A 308 -10.68 34.89 32.20
N THR A 309 -10.35 36.12 31.72
CA THR A 309 -9.18 36.85 32.30
C THR A 309 -9.24 38.36 32.03
N THR A 310 -10.17 39.06 32.66
CA THR A 310 -9.98 40.49 32.98
C THR A 310 -10.76 40.84 34.23
N SER A 311 -10.25 40.51 35.40
CA SER A 311 -10.51 41.21 36.65
C SER A 311 -9.64 40.66 37.76
N SER A 312 -8.53 41.32 38.01
CA SER A 312 -7.95 41.54 39.33
C SER A 312 -6.43 41.69 39.27
N ARG A 313 -5.97 42.88 38.91
CA ARG A 313 -4.68 43.46 39.38
C ARG A 313 -4.68 44.96 39.24
N GLU A 314 -5.55 45.61 39.98
CA GLU A 314 -5.37 47.00 40.42
C GLU A 314 -5.90 47.09 41.82
N LYS A 315 -5.00 46.93 42.79
CA LYS A 315 -4.96 47.55 44.12
C LYS A 315 -3.90 46.83 44.93
N GLU A 316 -2.74 47.43 44.97
CA GLU A 316 -1.93 47.71 46.17
C GLU A 316 -0.51 48.13 45.77
N ARG A 317 -0.31 49.43 45.86
CA ARG A 317 0.95 50.22 46.08
C ARG A 317 1.92 50.29 44.88
#